data_ba4046db83dff34034e310b2cffa3f66
#
_entry.id   ba4046db83dff34034e310b2cffa3f66
#
_cell.length_a   1.000
_cell.length_b   1.000
_cell.length_c   1.000
_cell.angle_alpha   90.00
_cell.angle_beta   90.00
_cell.angle_gamma   90.00
#
_symmetry.space_group_name_H-M   'P 1'
#
loop_
_entity.id
_entity.type
_entity.pdbx_description
1 polymer ?
#
loop_
_entity_poly.entity_id
_entity_poly.type
_entity_poly.pdbx_seq_one_letter_code
_entity_poly.pdbx_strand_id
1 'polypeptide(L)'
;MAWEQPLENRIAAHVHGMEHHDGVELDLRLSSDGELMLQHDGKLGGTPAELGGRSPWVELNSAAELSESGIESFSDLVSQGGFSERWRGQAKVVCIELKSPHPRVGIAGGWREGKARLQYLTEMARQVNDLLEPLDIPSSNAVIYSFDPYITQAGKNADSRIPLARLFPRIREWGSSRIKRLVAAPSFIANSLPRLMRWQQRLGAPMVPCALDYLVPPNNLLTLGRTVSLHGRGLQRLTDARAGFPFYVWPSTPDSEPDLL
;
A
#
# COMPACT_ATOMS: atom_id res chain seq x y z
N MET A 1 0.26 28.52 17.72
CA MET A 1 0.33 28.23 16.28
C MET A 1 -0.70 27.17 15.99
N ALA A 2 -1.53 27.33 14.96
CA ALA A 2 -2.41 26.24 14.51
C ALA A 2 -1.53 25.11 13.96
N TRP A 3 -1.83 23.87 14.33
CA TRP A 3 -1.16 22.70 13.74
C TRP A 3 -1.55 22.61 12.26
N GLU A 4 -0.57 22.48 11.40
CA GLU A 4 -0.78 22.29 9.97
C GLU A 4 -0.37 20.86 9.61
N GLN A 5 -1.30 20.12 9.01
CA GLN A 5 -1.06 18.74 8.61
C GLN A 5 -0.01 18.68 7.51
N PRO A 6 1.08 17.90 7.69
CA PRO A 6 2.05 17.69 6.62
C PRO A 6 1.42 17.04 5.40
N LEU A 7 1.96 17.33 4.22
CA LEU A 7 1.51 16.71 2.98
C LEU A 7 1.78 15.20 3.01
N GLU A 8 0.84 14.43 2.45
CA GLU A 8 0.92 12.98 2.31
C GLU A 8 2.22 12.54 1.60
N ASN A 9 2.78 11.39 2.00
CA ASN A 9 4.03 10.85 1.47
C ASN A 9 5.21 11.84 1.48
N ARG A 10 5.31 12.64 2.55
CA ARG A 10 6.48 13.48 2.82
C ARG A 10 7.20 13.00 4.06
N ILE A 11 8.52 13.16 4.09
CA ILE A 11 9.36 12.82 5.24
C ILE A 11 8.79 13.43 6.53
N ALA A 12 8.39 14.71 6.48
CA ALA A 12 7.79 15.38 7.63
C ALA A 12 6.51 14.68 8.14
N ALA A 13 5.66 14.16 7.24
CA ALA A 13 4.45 13.43 7.62
C ALA A 13 4.79 12.09 8.28
N HIS A 14 5.75 11.36 7.72
CA HIS A 14 6.17 10.06 8.26
C HIS A 14 6.88 10.20 9.60
N VAL A 15 7.76 11.21 9.75
CA VAL A 15 8.40 11.51 11.05
C VAL A 15 7.37 11.86 12.11
N HIS A 16 6.41 12.74 11.77
CA HIS A 16 5.31 13.09 12.67
C HIS A 16 4.47 11.86 13.05
N GLY A 17 4.10 11.03 12.05
CA GLY A 17 3.37 9.79 12.30
C GLY A 17 4.12 8.84 13.23
N MET A 18 5.43 8.68 13.04
CA MET A 18 6.27 7.87 13.92
C MET A 18 6.41 8.45 15.33
N GLU A 19 6.23 9.73 15.52
CA GLU A 19 6.25 10.36 16.84
C GLU A 19 4.96 10.12 17.62
N HIS A 20 3.82 10.21 16.95
CA HIS A 20 2.53 10.35 17.60
C HIS A 20 1.61 9.12 17.46
N HIS A 21 1.94 8.15 16.57
CA HIS A 21 1.12 6.97 16.28
C HIS A 21 1.93 5.68 16.43
N ASP A 22 1.24 4.54 16.36
CA ASP A 22 1.85 3.21 16.48
C ASP A 22 2.60 2.77 15.21
N GLY A 23 2.60 3.60 14.18
CA GLY A 23 3.30 3.35 12.92
C GLY A 23 2.84 4.28 11.82
N VAL A 24 3.33 4.01 10.63
CA VAL A 24 2.99 4.77 9.41
C VAL A 24 2.79 3.82 8.24
N GLU A 25 2.09 4.32 7.25
CA GLU A 25 2.00 3.74 5.92
C GLU A 25 2.70 4.66 4.93
N LEU A 26 3.36 4.10 3.94
CA LEU A 26 4.03 4.83 2.89
C LEU A 26 3.98 4.10 1.55
N ASP A 27 3.99 4.88 0.47
CA ASP A 27 3.92 4.40 -0.89
C ASP A 27 5.25 4.60 -1.61
N LEU A 28 5.75 3.55 -2.25
CA LEU A 28 7.01 3.59 -2.99
C LEU A 28 6.79 3.38 -4.49
N ARG A 29 7.51 4.19 -5.28
CA ARG A 29 7.66 4.05 -6.73
C ARG A 29 9.14 4.13 -7.10
N LEU A 30 9.52 3.51 -8.24
CA LEU A 30 10.88 3.71 -8.76
C LEU A 30 10.91 4.93 -9.69
N SER A 31 11.93 5.74 -9.55
CA SER A 31 12.34 6.71 -10.56
C SER A 31 12.90 6.01 -11.80
N SER A 32 13.14 6.75 -12.89
CA SER A 32 13.71 6.19 -14.13
C SER A 32 15.14 5.67 -13.97
N ASP A 33 15.87 6.20 -13.02
CA ASP A 33 17.24 5.79 -12.63
C ASP A 33 17.26 4.79 -11.47
N GLY A 34 16.08 4.33 -11.01
CA GLY A 34 15.94 3.19 -10.10
C GLY A 34 15.95 3.53 -8.61
N GLU A 35 15.80 4.78 -8.22
CA GLU A 35 15.67 5.18 -6.80
C GLU A 35 14.23 4.99 -6.30
N LEU A 36 14.06 4.55 -5.04
CA LEU A 36 12.75 4.44 -4.39
C LEU A 36 12.26 5.82 -3.90
N MET A 37 11.17 6.29 -4.49
CA MET A 37 10.57 7.61 -4.22
C MET A 37 9.27 7.46 -3.43
N LEU A 38 9.04 8.38 -2.48
CA LEU A 38 7.83 8.45 -1.64
C LEU A 38 6.70 9.11 -2.44
N GLN A 39 5.83 8.31 -3.07
CA GLN A 39 4.77 8.86 -3.91
C GLN A 39 3.60 7.87 -4.12
N HIS A 40 2.39 8.30 -3.76
CA HIS A 40 1.17 7.52 -3.99
C HIS A 40 0.80 7.48 -5.47
N ASP A 41 0.62 8.62 -6.10
CA ASP A 41 0.14 8.72 -7.46
C ASP A 41 1.22 8.42 -8.51
N GLY A 42 0.85 7.71 -9.58
CA GLY A 42 1.75 7.45 -10.70
C GLY A 42 1.98 8.67 -11.58
N LYS A 43 1.27 9.77 -11.34
CA LYS A 43 1.41 11.01 -12.09
C LYS A 43 1.85 12.14 -11.17
N LEU A 44 2.73 12.98 -11.72
CA LEU A 44 3.00 14.30 -11.18
C LEU A 44 1.78 15.20 -11.38
N GLY A 45 1.43 15.97 -10.37
CA GLY A 45 0.45 17.04 -10.50
C GLY A 45 0.97 18.17 -11.38
N GLY A 46 0.05 19.03 -11.84
CA GLY A 46 0.38 20.21 -12.60
C GLY A 46 0.08 20.12 -14.09
N THR A 47 0.17 21.28 -14.75
CA THR A 47 0.01 21.41 -16.20
C THR A 47 1.32 21.08 -16.93
N PRO A 48 1.29 20.82 -18.25
CA PRO A 48 2.52 20.61 -19.03
C PRO A 48 3.56 21.76 -18.91
N ALA A 49 3.10 22.99 -18.73
CA ALA A 49 3.98 24.14 -18.54
C ALA A 49 4.68 24.10 -17.16
N GLU A 50 3.97 23.73 -16.10
CA GLU A 50 4.50 23.58 -14.74
C GLU A 50 5.47 22.41 -14.62
N LEU A 51 5.28 21.36 -15.44
CA LEU A 51 6.20 20.23 -15.50
C LEU A 51 7.55 20.57 -16.14
N GLY A 52 7.66 21.70 -16.88
CA GLY A 52 8.94 22.18 -17.40
C GLY A 52 9.65 21.19 -18.35
N GLY A 53 8.89 20.39 -19.09
CA GLY A 53 9.43 19.37 -19.99
C GLY A 53 9.61 17.97 -19.35
N ARG A 54 9.38 17.84 -18.05
CA ARG A 54 9.36 16.53 -17.36
C ARG A 54 8.18 15.69 -17.81
N SER A 55 8.32 14.39 -17.70
CA SER A 55 7.21 13.47 -17.90
C SER A 55 6.11 13.66 -16.84
N PRO A 56 4.83 13.55 -17.19
CA PRO A 56 3.79 13.49 -16.18
C PRO A 56 3.80 12.18 -15.37
N TRP A 57 4.62 11.21 -15.73
CA TRP A 57 4.71 9.92 -15.04
C TRP A 57 5.95 9.86 -14.16
N VAL A 58 5.77 9.47 -12.90
CA VAL A 58 6.86 9.37 -11.90
C VAL A 58 7.99 8.50 -12.42
N GLU A 59 7.69 7.33 -12.92
CA GLU A 59 8.67 6.34 -13.35
C GLU A 59 9.46 6.72 -14.63
N LEU A 60 9.13 7.83 -15.26
CA LEU A 60 9.83 8.37 -16.43
C LEU A 60 10.71 9.58 -16.11
N ASN A 61 10.80 9.97 -14.85
CA ASN A 61 11.69 11.05 -14.38
C ASN A 61 12.78 10.46 -13.48
N SER A 62 13.95 11.05 -13.49
CA SER A 62 15.04 10.72 -12.57
C SER A 62 14.69 11.13 -11.13
N ALA A 63 15.38 10.56 -10.16
CA ALA A 63 15.22 10.94 -8.75
C ALA A 63 15.50 12.45 -8.54
N ALA A 64 16.48 13.00 -9.24
CA ALA A 64 16.79 14.44 -9.18
C ALA A 64 15.62 15.31 -9.66
N GLU A 65 15.01 14.98 -10.82
CA GLU A 65 13.84 15.69 -11.35
C GLU A 65 12.62 15.56 -10.44
N LEU A 66 12.44 14.40 -9.80
CA LEU A 66 11.38 14.18 -8.82
C LEU A 66 11.61 14.99 -7.55
N SER A 67 12.85 15.07 -7.07
CA SER A 67 13.23 15.88 -5.91
C SER A 67 13.01 17.38 -6.15
N GLU A 68 13.31 17.88 -7.35
CA GLU A 68 12.98 19.24 -7.75
C GLU A 68 11.47 19.52 -7.76
N SER A 69 10.65 18.47 -7.96
CA SER A 69 9.19 18.53 -7.85
C SER A 69 8.70 18.36 -6.41
N GLY A 70 9.63 18.26 -5.45
CA GLY A 70 9.36 18.09 -4.03
C GLY A 70 9.00 16.65 -3.63
N ILE A 71 9.23 15.64 -4.46
CA ILE A 71 9.08 14.24 -4.11
C ILE A 71 10.39 13.75 -3.47
N GLU A 72 10.28 13.21 -2.28
CA GLU A 72 11.44 12.79 -1.47
C GLU A 72 11.72 11.30 -1.67
N SER A 73 12.95 10.86 -1.37
CA SER A 73 13.33 9.45 -1.50
C SER A 73 13.09 8.67 -0.22
N PHE A 74 12.95 7.35 -0.36
CA PHE A 74 12.88 6.45 0.79
C PHE A 74 14.23 6.37 1.52
N SER A 75 15.34 6.48 0.80
CA SER A 75 16.68 6.56 1.37
C SER A 75 16.86 7.78 2.29
N ASP A 76 16.32 8.94 1.88
CA ASP A 76 16.32 10.14 2.73
C ASP A 76 15.47 9.96 3.99
N LEU A 77 14.29 9.32 3.88
CA LEU A 77 13.43 9.04 5.04
C LEU A 77 14.15 8.15 6.06
N VAL A 78 14.71 7.03 5.61
CA VAL A 78 15.37 6.09 6.54
C VAL A 78 16.68 6.63 7.10
N SER A 79 17.25 7.64 6.47
CA SER A 79 18.43 8.38 6.99
C SER A 79 18.06 9.35 8.12
N GLN A 80 16.75 9.65 8.30
CA GLN A 80 16.32 10.46 9.45
C GLN A 80 16.51 9.65 10.74
N GLY A 81 17.50 9.98 11.54
CA GLY A 81 17.84 9.24 12.75
C GLY A 81 16.65 9.04 13.69
N GLY A 82 15.87 10.12 13.92
CA GLY A 82 14.68 10.04 14.77
C GLY A 82 13.59 9.11 14.24
N PHE A 83 13.44 8.95 12.92
CA PHE A 83 12.52 8.00 12.32
C PHE A 83 13.00 6.56 12.50
N SER A 84 14.21 6.25 12.07
CA SER A 84 14.77 4.90 12.08
C SER A 84 15.02 4.38 13.50
N GLU A 85 15.43 5.24 14.45
CA GLU A 85 15.59 4.88 15.85
C GLU A 85 14.27 4.48 16.50
N ARG A 86 13.19 5.24 16.25
CA ARG A 86 11.87 4.89 16.76
C ARG A 86 11.34 3.60 16.13
N TRP A 87 11.56 3.43 14.84
CA TRP A 87 11.17 2.22 14.13
C TRP A 87 11.83 0.98 14.70
N ARG A 88 13.14 1.06 14.93
CA ARG A 88 13.93 -0.04 15.52
C ARG A 88 13.63 -0.29 16.99
N GLY A 89 13.58 0.78 17.78
CA GLY A 89 13.56 0.70 19.25
C GLY A 89 12.18 0.63 19.88
N GLN A 90 11.12 0.91 19.12
CA GLN A 90 9.74 0.90 19.58
C GLN A 90 8.93 -0.13 18.77
N ALA A 91 7.87 -0.67 19.34
CA ALA A 91 6.99 -1.64 18.66
C ALA A 91 6.10 -0.95 17.60
N LYS A 92 6.70 -0.11 16.75
CA LYS A 92 6.02 0.63 15.69
C LYS A 92 6.12 -0.12 14.37
N VAL A 93 5.05 -0.09 13.58
CA VAL A 93 4.98 -0.82 12.31
C VAL A 93 4.97 0.15 11.14
N VAL A 94 5.84 -0.11 10.17
CA VAL A 94 5.81 0.59 8.89
C VAL A 94 5.22 -0.32 7.81
N CYS A 95 4.14 0.12 7.22
CA CYS A 95 3.49 -0.53 6.11
C CYS A 95 3.97 0.08 4.79
N ILE A 96 4.67 -0.71 3.97
CA ILE A 96 5.35 -0.24 2.76
C ILE A 96 4.59 -0.74 1.53
N GLU A 97 3.86 0.14 0.84
CA GLU A 97 3.19 -0.21 -0.41
C GLU A 97 4.13 -0.07 -1.60
N LEU A 98 4.36 -1.17 -2.32
CA LEU A 98 5.06 -1.14 -3.60
C LEU A 98 4.06 -0.92 -4.73
N LYS A 99 4.14 0.25 -5.35
CA LYS A 99 3.26 0.63 -6.46
C LYS A 99 3.79 0.10 -7.80
N SER A 100 2.94 -0.62 -8.52
CA SER A 100 3.25 -0.99 -9.90
C SER A 100 3.16 0.23 -10.83
N PRO A 101 4.02 0.33 -11.85
CA PRO A 101 3.95 1.42 -12.81
C PRO A 101 2.63 1.38 -13.59
N HIS A 102 2.16 2.55 -13.98
CA HIS A 102 0.95 2.61 -14.80
C HIS A 102 1.19 1.97 -16.17
N PRO A 103 0.24 1.19 -16.73
CA PRO A 103 0.44 0.48 -17.99
C PRO A 103 0.85 1.33 -19.19
N ARG A 104 0.42 2.60 -19.19
CA ARG A 104 0.75 3.57 -20.26
C ARG A 104 2.21 4.04 -20.24
N VAL A 105 2.92 3.78 -19.16
CA VAL A 105 4.34 4.16 -19.04
C VAL A 105 5.23 3.25 -19.90
N GLY A 106 4.75 2.05 -20.22
CA GLY A 106 5.52 1.06 -21.00
C GLY A 106 6.62 0.36 -20.21
N ILE A 107 6.96 0.83 -19.02
CA ILE A 107 7.86 0.15 -18.09
C ILE A 107 7.18 -1.12 -17.58
N ALA A 108 7.96 -2.16 -17.37
CA ALA A 108 7.48 -3.44 -16.90
C ALA A 108 6.38 -4.06 -17.78
N GLY A 109 6.37 -3.73 -19.09
CA GLY A 109 5.47 -4.31 -20.09
C GLY A 109 3.99 -4.02 -19.89
N GLY A 110 3.65 -3.11 -19.02
CA GLY A 110 2.27 -2.80 -18.67
C GLY A 110 1.54 -3.98 -18.00
N TRP A 111 0.22 -4.01 -18.10
CA TRP A 111 -0.62 -5.06 -17.46
C TRP A 111 -0.49 -6.44 -18.11
N ARG A 112 0.02 -6.53 -19.32
CA ARG A 112 0.06 -7.77 -20.09
C ARG A 112 1.34 -8.58 -19.89
N GLU A 113 2.42 -7.94 -19.47
CA GLU A 113 3.72 -8.59 -19.32
C GLU A 113 4.04 -8.89 -17.85
N GLY A 114 3.42 -9.94 -17.31
CA GLY A 114 3.59 -10.34 -15.92
C GLY A 114 5.05 -10.56 -15.49
N LYS A 115 5.92 -11.04 -16.43
CA LYS A 115 7.35 -11.24 -16.14
C LYS A 115 8.07 -9.92 -15.84
N ALA A 116 7.84 -8.89 -16.64
CA ALA A 116 8.47 -7.59 -16.45
C ALA A 116 7.98 -6.90 -15.16
N ARG A 117 6.67 -6.99 -14.84
CA ARG A 117 6.14 -6.51 -13.55
C ARG A 117 6.73 -7.27 -12.37
N LEU A 118 6.87 -8.58 -12.48
CA LEU A 118 7.50 -9.38 -11.43
C LEU A 118 8.93 -8.93 -11.19
N GLN A 119 9.71 -8.69 -12.25
CA GLN A 119 11.08 -8.18 -12.13
C GLN A 119 11.13 -6.80 -11.49
N TYR A 120 10.24 -5.88 -11.88
CA TYR A 120 10.13 -4.55 -11.33
C TYR A 120 9.84 -4.59 -9.81
N LEU A 121 8.83 -5.35 -9.39
CA LEU A 121 8.50 -5.51 -7.98
C LEU A 121 9.58 -6.25 -7.19
N THR A 122 10.28 -7.21 -7.82
CA THR A 122 11.42 -7.90 -7.20
C THR A 122 12.54 -6.92 -6.90
N GLU A 123 12.84 -6.03 -7.85
CA GLU A 123 13.87 -5.00 -7.65
C GLU A 123 13.48 -4.04 -6.52
N MET A 124 12.24 -3.55 -6.49
CA MET A 124 11.77 -2.71 -5.38
C MET A 124 11.88 -3.41 -4.02
N ALA A 125 11.43 -4.66 -3.94
CA ALA A 125 11.49 -5.44 -2.70
C ALA A 125 12.94 -5.66 -2.25
N ARG A 126 13.87 -5.91 -3.19
CA ARG A 126 15.30 -6.05 -2.90
C ARG A 126 15.88 -4.75 -2.35
N GLN A 127 15.62 -3.61 -2.99
CA GLN A 127 16.11 -2.31 -2.52
C GLN A 127 15.56 -1.95 -1.12
N VAL A 128 14.29 -2.24 -0.85
CA VAL A 128 13.74 -2.04 0.50
C VAL A 128 14.52 -2.88 1.53
N ASN A 129 14.80 -4.16 1.21
CA ASN A 129 15.61 -4.99 2.13
C ASN A 129 17.02 -4.45 2.30
N ASP A 130 17.69 -4.07 1.20
CA ASP A 130 19.06 -3.55 1.22
C ASP A 130 19.17 -2.26 2.06
N LEU A 131 18.16 -1.38 1.99
CA LEU A 131 18.12 -0.14 2.79
C LEU A 131 17.82 -0.40 4.28
N LEU A 132 17.00 -1.42 4.58
CA LEU A 132 16.61 -1.70 5.98
C LEU A 132 17.57 -2.65 6.70
N GLU A 133 18.38 -3.42 5.98
CA GLU A 133 19.34 -4.35 6.58
C GLU A 133 20.34 -3.68 7.54
N PRO A 134 21.03 -2.58 7.13
CA PRO A 134 21.98 -1.91 8.00
C PRO A 134 21.34 -1.19 9.19
N LEU A 135 20.03 -0.97 9.15
CA LEU A 135 19.29 -0.30 10.22
C LEU A 135 18.84 -1.26 11.33
N ASP A 136 19.01 -2.57 11.12
CA ASP A 136 18.61 -3.62 12.06
C ASP A 136 17.13 -3.50 12.50
N ILE A 137 16.26 -3.19 11.54
CA ILE A 137 14.81 -3.10 11.77
C ILE A 137 14.25 -4.52 11.98
N PRO A 138 13.56 -4.79 13.10
CA PRO A 138 12.93 -6.07 13.32
C PRO A 138 11.91 -6.39 12.20
N SER A 139 11.93 -7.60 11.67
CA SER A 139 11.00 -8.02 10.62
C SER A 139 9.54 -7.98 11.05
N SER A 140 9.26 -8.00 12.36
CA SER A 140 7.92 -7.79 12.92
C SER A 140 7.43 -6.35 12.82
N ASN A 141 8.33 -5.41 12.63
CA ASN A 141 8.03 -3.97 12.61
C ASN A 141 7.83 -3.43 11.20
N ALA A 142 7.90 -4.29 10.19
CA ALA A 142 7.69 -3.91 8.79
C ALA A 142 6.79 -4.91 8.08
N VAL A 143 6.05 -4.43 7.09
CA VAL A 143 5.35 -5.27 6.12
C VAL A 143 5.41 -4.61 4.76
N ILE A 144 5.75 -5.40 3.75
CA ILE A 144 5.68 -4.97 2.35
C ILE A 144 4.36 -5.47 1.77
N TYR A 145 3.64 -4.61 1.07
CA TYR A 145 2.42 -5.04 0.40
C TYR A 145 2.22 -4.35 -0.97
N SER A 146 1.32 -4.85 -1.77
CA SER A 146 0.93 -4.28 -3.06
C SER A 146 -0.41 -4.82 -3.51
N PHE A 147 -1.11 -4.04 -4.33
CA PHE A 147 -2.28 -4.52 -5.08
C PHE A 147 -1.88 -5.48 -6.21
N ASP A 148 -0.62 -5.46 -6.62
CA ASP A 148 -0.15 -6.35 -7.68
C ASP A 148 -0.13 -7.81 -7.22
N PRO A 149 -0.71 -8.74 -7.99
CA PRO A 149 -0.73 -10.16 -7.63
C PRO A 149 0.65 -10.80 -7.56
N TYR A 150 1.68 -10.21 -8.16
CA TYR A 150 3.04 -10.74 -8.15
C TYR A 150 3.84 -10.39 -6.89
N ILE A 151 3.31 -9.58 -5.97
CA ILE A 151 4.05 -9.11 -4.79
C ILE A 151 4.66 -10.25 -3.96
N THR A 152 3.91 -11.32 -3.74
CA THR A 152 4.41 -12.46 -2.95
C THR A 152 5.51 -13.25 -3.67
N GLN A 153 5.44 -13.36 -5.00
CA GLN A 153 6.50 -13.98 -5.78
C GLN A 153 7.72 -13.05 -5.88
N ALA A 154 7.49 -11.75 -5.99
CA ALA A 154 8.54 -10.74 -6.00
C ALA A 154 9.37 -10.79 -4.72
N GLY A 155 8.72 -10.84 -3.55
CA GLY A 155 9.40 -10.96 -2.27
C GLY A 155 10.21 -12.25 -2.14
N LYS A 156 9.70 -13.39 -2.65
CA LYS A 156 10.47 -14.64 -2.69
C LYS A 156 11.69 -14.53 -3.58
N ASN A 157 11.57 -13.89 -4.75
CA ASN A 157 12.69 -13.70 -5.66
C ASN A 157 13.73 -12.71 -5.11
N ALA A 158 13.31 -11.79 -4.26
CA ALA A 158 14.19 -10.83 -3.58
C ALA A 158 14.78 -11.38 -2.27
N ASP A 159 14.50 -12.62 -1.91
CA ASP A 159 14.85 -13.21 -0.59
C ASP A 159 14.46 -12.28 0.57
N SER A 160 13.26 -11.67 0.48
CA SER A 160 12.81 -10.69 1.45
C SER A 160 12.67 -11.27 2.85
N ARG A 161 13.40 -10.71 3.79
CA ARG A 161 13.24 -10.99 5.23
C ARG A 161 12.03 -10.28 5.84
N ILE A 162 11.52 -9.24 5.14
CA ILE A 162 10.34 -8.51 5.56
C ILE A 162 9.11 -9.29 5.09
N PRO A 163 8.11 -9.51 5.96
CA PRO A 163 6.89 -10.19 5.59
C PRO A 163 6.14 -9.46 4.46
N LEU A 164 5.52 -10.24 3.58
CA LEU A 164 4.75 -9.69 2.47
C LEU A 164 3.27 -10.01 2.60
N ALA A 165 2.44 -9.05 2.18
CA ALA A 165 1.01 -9.22 2.11
C ALA A 165 0.47 -8.72 0.76
N ARG A 166 -0.68 -9.23 0.33
CA ARG A 166 -1.36 -8.74 -0.87
C ARG A 166 -2.53 -7.86 -0.48
N LEU A 167 -2.58 -6.65 -1.06
CA LEU A 167 -3.71 -5.76 -0.96
C LEU A 167 -4.87 -6.22 -1.85
N PHE A 168 -6.09 -5.93 -1.42
CA PHE A 168 -7.29 -6.22 -2.19
C PHE A 168 -8.01 -4.92 -2.54
N PRO A 169 -8.28 -4.68 -3.85
CA PRO A 169 -8.90 -3.43 -4.29
C PRO A 169 -10.31 -3.29 -3.73
N ARG A 170 -10.72 -2.04 -3.51
CA ARG A 170 -12.08 -1.69 -3.14
C ARG A 170 -13.06 -2.02 -4.26
N ILE A 171 -14.29 -2.37 -3.89
CA ILE A 171 -15.38 -2.47 -4.87
C ILE A 171 -15.74 -1.10 -5.44
N ARG A 172 -15.63 -0.04 -4.63
CA ARG A 172 -15.98 1.33 -5.02
C ARG A 172 -14.99 1.97 -5.98
N GLU A 173 -13.73 1.61 -5.92
CA GLU A 173 -12.69 2.12 -6.83
C GLU A 173 -12.93 1.76 -8.30
N TRP A 174 -13.74 0.73 -8.54
CA TRP A 174 -14.12 0.33 -9.89
C TRP A 174 -15.16 1.26 -10.52
N GLY A 175 -15.39 2.40 -9.90
CA GLY A 175 -16.13 3.54 -10.40
C GLY A 175 -17.61 3.53 -10.09
N SER A 176 -18.22 4.71 -10.24
CA SER A 176 -19.64 4.97 -9.98
C SER A 176 -20.59 4.28 -10.93
N SER A 177 -20.14 3.71 -12.05
CA SER A 177 -21.01 3.08 -13.04
C SER A 177 -21.55 1.73 -12.53
N ARG A 178 -22.86 1.53 -12.68
CA ARG A 178 -23.53 0.28 -12.29
C ARG A 178 -22.92 -0.95 -12.98
N ILE A 179 -22.44 -0.80 -14.21
CA ILE A 179 -21.83 -1.87 -15.00
C ILE A 179 -20.50 -2.31 -14.37
N LYS A 180 -19.64 -1.37 -13.97
CA LYS A 180 -18.36 -1.69 -13.32
C LYS A 180 -18.58 -2.41 -11.98
N ARG A 181 -19.60 -2.03 -11.20
CA ARG A 181 -19.97 -2.72 -9.95
C ARG A 181 -20.46 -4.15 -10.20
N LEU A 182 -21.25 -4.37 -11.25
CA LEU A 182 -21.71 -5.71 -11.64
C LEU A 182 -20.55 -6.62 -12.04
N VAL A 183 -19.56 -6.10 -12.76
CA VAL A 183 -18.37 -6.86 -13.15
C VAL A 183 -17.46 -7.18 -11.95
N ALA A 184 -17.39 -6.27 -10.98
CA ALA A 184 -16.61 -6.47 -9.76
C ALA A 184 -17.28 -7.38 -8.72
N ALA A 185 -18.60 -7.46 -8.73
CA ALA A 185 -19.38 -8.21 -7.74
C ALA A 185 -18.99 -9.68 -7.60
N PRO A 186 -18.76 -10.47 -8.67
CA PRO A 186 -18.32 -11.85 -8.54
C PRO A 186 -17.00 -11.99 -7.81
N SER A 187 -16.04 -11.12 -8.08
CA SER A 187 -14.73 -11.12 -7.41
C SER A 187 -14.87 -10.80 -5.92
N PHE A 188 -15.71 -9.84 -5.57
CA PHE A 188 -15.97 -9.48 -4.19
C PHE A 188 -16.68 -10.59 -3.41
N ILE A 189 -17.72 -11.19 -4.01
CA ILE A 189 -18.47 -12.30 -3.40
C ILE A 189 -17.55 -13.51 -3.22
N ALA A 190 -16.70 -13.78 -4.21
CA ALA A 190 -15.75 -14.90 -4.16
C ALA A 190 -14.64 -14.70 -3.12
N ASN A 191 -14.30 -13.45 -2.77
CA ASN A 191 -13.24 -13.10 -1.85
C ASN A 191 -13.79 -12.65 -0.48
N SER A 192 -14.62 -13.49 0.14
CA SER A 192 -15.08 -13.23 1.51
C SER A 192 -13.89 -13.06 2.48
N LEU A 193 -14.06 -12.25 3.51
CA LEU A 193 -12.99 -11.96 4.46
C LEU A 193 -12.34 -13.21 5.09
N PRO A 194 -13.07 -14.27 5.49
CA PRO A 194 -12.45 -15.51 5.94
C PRO A 194 -11.60 -16.20 4.86
N ARG A 195 -11.96 -16.04 3.58
CA ARG A 195 -11.17 -16.59 2.47
C ARG A 195 -9.89 -15.78 2.26
N LEU A 196 -9.97 -14.44 2.33
CA LEU A 196 -8.81 -13.55 2.26
C LEU A 196 -7.84 -13.85 3.40
N MET A 197 -8.35 -14.00 4.61
CA MET A 197 -7.54 -14.36 5.79
C MET A 197 -6.79 -15.67 5.58
N ARG A 198 -7.50 -16.75 5.21
CA ARG A 198 -6.85 -18.04 4.94
C ARG A 198 -5.82 -17.96 3.81
N TRP A 199 -6.08 -17.12 2.84
CA TRP A 199 -5.12 -16.94 1.75
C TRP A 199 -3.86 -16.22 2.21
N GLN A 200 -3.99 -15.10 2.93
CA GLN A 200 -2.85 -14.40 3.52
C GLN A 200 -2.03 -15.33 4.45
N GLN A 201 -2.70 -16.10 5.29
CA GLN A 201 -2.03 -17.09 6.15
C GLN A 201 -1.22 -18.11 5.34
N ARG A 202 -1.76 -18.61 4.22
CA ARG A 202 -1.03 -19.53 3.32
C ARG A 202 0.17 -18.89 2.63
N LEU A 203 0.13 -17.60 2.42
CA LEU A 203 1.24 -16.82 1.86
C LEU A 203 2.32 -16.50 2.92
N GLY A 204 2.05 -16.81 4.18
CA GLY A 204 2.92 -16.42 5.29
C GLY A 204 2.85 -14.93 5.63
N ALA A 205 1.80 -14.24 5.16
CA ALA A 205 1.60 -12.84 5.48
C ALA A 205 1.31 -12.65 6.97
N PRO A 206 1.78 -11.56 7.59
CA PRO A 206 1.60 -11.30 9.02
C PRO A 206 0.20 -10.78 9.36
N MET A 207 -0.56 -10.33 8.35
CA MET A 207 -1.85 -9.67 8.52
C MET A 207 -2.72 -9.77 7.27
N VAL A 208 -3.98 -9.32 7.38
CA VAL A 208 -4.90 -9.11 6.25
C VAL A 208 -5.02 -7.61 5.99
N PRO A 209 -4.35 -7.06 4.98
CA PRO A 209 -4.60 -5.70 4.55
C PRO A 209 -5.87 -5.66 3.70
N CYS A 210 -6.86 -4.90 4.13
CA CYS A 210 -8.14 -4.80 3.42
C CYS A 210 -8.80 -3.43 3.58
N ALA A 211 -9.59 -3.05 2.58
CA ALA A 211 -10.42 -1.87 2.70
C ALA A 211 -11.53 -2.08 3.74
N LEU A 212 -11.96 -1.00 4.39
CA LEU A 212 -13.06 -1.01 5.34
C LEU A 212 -14.32 -1.66 4.77
N ASP A 213 -14.56 -1.53 3.47
CA ASP A 213 -15.71 -2.14 2.76
C ASP A 213 -15.80 -3.68 2.94
N TYR A 214 -14.71 -4.35 3.28
CA TYR A 214 -14.70 -5.79 3.58
C TYR A 214 -15.19 -6.10 5.00
N LEU A 215 -15.00 -5.18 5.93
CA LEU A 215 -15.49 -5.30 7.31
C LEU A 215 -16.92 -4.77 7.45
N VAL A 216 -17.17 -3.60 6.86
CA VAL A 216 -18.46 -2.90 6.85
C VAL A 216 -18.87 -2.67 5.39
N PRO A 217 -19.37 -3.69 4.69
CA PRO A 217 -19.73 -3.54 3.28
C PRO A 217 -20.83 -2.49 3.12
N PRO A 218 -20.76 -1.67 2.08
CA PRO A 218 -21.75 -0.63 1.85
C PRO A 218 -23.13 -1.26 1.65
N ASN A 219 -24.15 -0.67 2.26
CA ASN A 219 -25.53 -1.07 2.09
C ASN A 219 -25.99 -0.72 0.67
N ASN A 220 -26.00 -1.68 -0.23
CA ASN A 220 -26.41 -1.51 -1.61
C ASN A 220 -27.13 -2.76 -2.14
N LEU A 221 -27.70 -2.64 -3.35
CA LEU A 221 -28.45 -3.73 -3.99
C LEU A 221 -27.62 -5.01 -4.22
N LEU A 222 -26.30 -4.89 -4.40
CA LEU A 222 -25.39 -6.02 -4.62
C LEU A 222 -25.13 -6.80 -3.34
N THR A 223 -25.22 -6.16 -2.19
CA THR A 223 -25.12 -6.81 -0.89
C THR A 223 -26.48 -7.26 -0.37
N LEU A 224 -27.59 -6.92 -1.04
CA LEU A 224 -28.97 -7.21 -0.64
C LEU A 224 -29.29 -6.80 0.82
N GLY A 225 -28.69 -5.74 1.32
CA GLY A 225 -28.79 -5.35 2.72
C GLY A 225 -28.16 -6.35 3.70
N ARG A 226 -27.47 -7.38 3.20
CA ARG A 226 -26.84 -8.44 4.00
C ARG A 226 -25.35 -8.19 4.16
N THR A 227 -25.01 -6.98 4.49
CA THR A 227 -23.62 -6.53 4.64
C THR A 227 -22.77 -7.44 5.52
N VAL A 228 -23.39 -8.07 6.50
CA VAL A 228 -22.73 -8.89 7.49
C VAL A 228 -22.75 -10.38 7.15
N SER A 229 -23.67 -10.84 6.30
CA SER A 229 -23.87 -12.28 6.10
C SER A 229 -23.00 -12.88 5.01
N LEU A 230 -22.58 -12.10 4.01
CA LEU A 230 -21.71 -12.58 2.93
C LEU A 230 -20.24 -12.69 3.38
N HIS A 231 -19.80 -11.83 4.31
CA HIS A 231 -18.42 -11.74 4.75
C HIS A 231 -18.15 -12.31 6.16
N GLY A 232 -19.10 -12.92 6.75
CA GLY A 232 -19.05 -13.43 8.11
C GLY A 232 -20.13 -12.75 8.96
N ARG A 233 -20.83 -13.49 9.74
CA ARG A 233 -21.90 -13.00 10.59
C ARG A 233 -21.34 -12.13 11.72
N GLY A 234 -21.01 -10.91 11.38
CA GLY A 234 -20.60 -9.89 12.32
C GLY A 234 -19.13 -9.86 12.66
N LEU A 235 -18.74 -8.72 13.18
CA LEU A 235 -17.41 -8.44 13.71
C LEU A 235 -16.99 -9.51 14.73
N GLN A 236 -17.93 -10.06 15.51
CA GLN A 236 -17.66 -11.09 16.51
C GLN A 236 -17.11 -12.39 15.89
N ARG A 237 -17.70 -12.88 14.79
CA ARG A 237 -17.17 -14.06 14.11
C ARG A 237 -15.82 -13.83 13.43
N LEU A 238 -15.57 -12.61 13.01
CA LEU A 238 -14.26 -12.23 12.51
C LEU A 238 -13.23 -12.22 13.63
N THR A 239 -13.62 -11.68 14.78
CA THR A 239 -12.77 -11.69 15.98
C THR A 239 -12.46 -13.12 16.42
N ASP A 240 -13.47 -13.99 16.43
CA ASP A 240 -13.30 -15.42 16.79
C ASP A 240 -12.48 -16.18 15.74
N ALA A 241 -12.71 -15.90 14.45
CA ALA A 241 -12.02 -16.58 13.35
C ALA A 241 -10.57 -16.15 13.15
N ARG A 242 -10.22 -14.91 13.51
CA ARG A 242 -8.86 -14.39 13.30
C ARG A 242 -7.82 -14.99 14.26
N ALA A 243 -8.23 -15.53 15.43
CA ALA A 243 -7.31 -16.16 16.40
C ALA A 243 -6.02 -15.32 16.64
N GLY A 244 -6.16 -14.02 16.82
CA GLY A 244 -5.02 -13.11 16.95
C GLY A 244 -4.38 -12.65 15.63
N PHE A 245 -4.87 -13.11 14.46
CA PHE A 245 -4.33 -12.68 13.17
C PHE A 245 -4.81 -11.25 12.85
N PRO A 246 -3.92 -10.26 12.74
CA PRO A 246 -4.30 -8.86 12.65
C PRO A 246 -4.90 -8.48 11.29
N PHE A 247 -5.79 -7.50 11.31
CA PHE A 247 -6.28 -6.81 10.12
C PHE A 247 -5.67 -5.42 10.09
N TYR A 248 -5.14 -5.04 8.92
CA TYR A 248 -4.83 -3.67 8.60
C TYR A 248 -5.96 -3.13 7.72
N VAL A 249 -6.60 -2.06 8.17
CA VAL A 249 -7.79 -1.53 7.51
C VAL A 249 -7.53 -0.10 7.09
N TRP A 250 -7.74 0.21 5.81
CA TRP A 250 -7.74 1.59 5.34
C TRP A 250 -9.17 2.09 5.12
N PRO A 251 -9.44 3.38 5.37
CA PRO A 251 -10.77 3.94 5.26
C PRO A 251 -11.29 3.92 3.81
N SER A 252 -12.61 3.85 3.67
CA SER A 252 -13.26 3.90 2.36
C SER A 252 -13.36 5.32 1.81
N THR A 253 -13.44 6.31 2.71
CA THR A 253 -13.46 7.74 2.41
C THR A 253 -12.86 8.50 3.59
N PRO A 254 -12.31 9.69 3.39
CA PRO A 254 -11.83 10.54 4.49
C PRO A 254 -12.87 10.81 5.57
N ASP A 255 -14.16 10.83 5.20
CA ASP A 255 -15.28 11.12 6.09
C ASP A 255 -15.72 9.91 6.95
N SER A 256 -15.15 8.72 6.72
CA SER A 256 -15.53 7.49 7.44
C SER A 256 -14.65 7.17 8.65
N GLU A 257 -13.59 7.94 8.90
CA GLU A 257 -12.68 7.75 10.03
C GLU A 257 -13.31 8.02 11.41
N PRO A 258 -14.13 9.06 11.60
CA PRO A 258 -14.65 9.41 12.93
C PRO A 258 -15.60 8.37 13.53
N ASP A 259 -16.26 7.57 12.72
CA ASP A 259 -17.28 6.62 13.16
C ASP A 259 -16.72 5.24 13.58
N LEU A 260 -15.39 5.07 13.53
CA LEU A 260 -14.73 3.79 13.77
C LEU A 260 -13.90 3.74 15.06
N LEU A 261 -13.69 4.87 15.68
CA LEU A 261 -13.01 5.02 16.96
C LEU A 261 -14.02 5.18 18.09
#